data_b47a9b2ce7fe8088c4e4b29884cca452
#
_entry.id   b47a9b2ce7fe8088c4e4b29884cca452
#
_cell.length_a   1.000
_cell.length_b   1.000
_cell.length_c   1.000
_cell.angle_alpha   90.00
_cell.angle_beta   90.00
_cell.angle_gamma   90.00
#
_symmetry.space_group_name_H-M   'P 1'
#
loop_
_entity.id
_entity.type
_entity.pdbx_description
1 polymer ?
#
loop_
_entity_poly.entity_id
_entity_poly.type
_entity_poly.pdbx_seq_one_letter_code
_entity_poly.pdbx_strand_id
1 'polypeptide(L)'
;MIAGIVPNLELANSTAPFGLAFAHMFNDTIGKVIMGLMVMSCFGSLLGWQFTIAQVFKSSAEEGYFPAFFKKDTSKDAPIVGMVTITALQTLLSLMTISPSLNKQFNVLVDLAVVTNVIPYLLSMAALAVLLKAENVAPQKYKTTVLVAFIGSLYSIYALYAAGEQAMLYGSIVTFIGWTLYGFVSYKFDLKKSQAN
;
A
#
# COMPACT_ATOMS: atom_id res chain seq x y z
N MET A 1 -7.24 17.76 15.49
CA MET A 1 -7.50 19.11 14.99
C MET A 1 -8.94 19.25 14.51
N ILE A 2 -9.41 18.50 13.50
CA ILE A 2 -10.80 18.64 12.97
C ILE A 2 -11.86 18.46 14.05
N ALA A 3 -11.71 17.45 14.92
CA ALA A 3 -12.63 17.17 16.04
C ALA A 3 -12.70 18.28 17.13
N GLY A 4 -11.82 19.27 17.09
CA GLY A 4 -11.88 20.44 17.97
C GLY A 4 -12.57 21.66 17.36
N ILE A 5 -12.89 21.61 16.06
CA ILE A 5 -13.48 22.72 15.31
C ILE A 5 -14.97 22.46 15.04
N VAL A 6 -15.31 21.20 14.78
CA VAL A 6 -16.66 20.77 14.41
C VAL A 6 -17.25 19.89 15.52
N PRO A 7 -18.54 20.08 15.89
CA PRO A 7 -19.22 19.20 16.84
C PRO A 7 -19.17 17.73 16.40
N ASN A 8 -18.94 16.82 17.35
CA ASN A 8 -18.79 15.39 17.05
C ASN A 8 -19.98 14.77 16.29
N LEU A 9 -21.18 15.22 16.58
CA LEU A 9 -22.42 14.75 15.91
C LEU A 9 -22.45 15.13 14.42
N GLU A 10 -22.03 16.35 14.09
CA GLU A 10 -21.96 16.81 12.70
C GLU A 10 -20.82 16.11 11.96
N LEU A 11 -19.68 15.93 12.62
CA LEU A 11 -18.53 15.25 12.06
C LEU A 11 -18.82 13.78 11.75
N ALA A 12 -19.55 13.09 12.64
CA ALA A 12 -19.91 11.69 12.49
C ALA A 12 -20.87 11.45 11.29
N ASN A 13 -21.72 12.43 10.98
CA ASN A 13 -22.67 12.38 9.88
C ASN A 13 -22.14 12.99 8.57
N SER A 14 -20.95 13.58 8.58
CA SER A 14 -20.38 14.25 7.42
C SER A 14 -19.70 13.26 6.48
N THR A 15 -20.01 13.39 5.18
CA THR A 15 -19.30 12.69 4.10
C THR A 15 -18.01 13.40 3.67
N ALA A 16 -17.79 14.65 4.13
CA ALA A 16 -16.67 15.49 3.76
C ALA A 16 -16.13 16.26 4.98
N PRO A 17 -15.51 15.56 5.97
CA PRO A 17 -15.14 16.14 7.27
C PRO A 17 -14.16 17.32 7.16
N PHE A 18 -13.23 17.29 6.20
CA PHE A 18 -12.31 18.41 5.98
C PHE A 18 -13.03 19.64 5.42
N GLY A 19 -13.87 19.46 4.40
CA GLY A 19 -14.66 20.55 3.83
C GLY A 19 -15.58 21.21 4.86
N LEU A 20 -16.20 20.40 5.72
CA LEU A 20 -17.03 20.87 6.83
C LEU A 20 -16.20 21.68 7.82
N ALA A 21 -15.02 21.23 8.21
CA ALA A 21 -14.14 21.97 9.12
C ALA A 21 -13.74 23.35 8.55
N PHE A 22 -13.38 23.40 7.27
CA PHE A 22 -13.04 24.66 6.62
C PHE A 22 -14.27 25.59 6.44
N ALA A 23 -15.44 25.02 6.22
CA ALA A 23 -16.69 25.81 6.21
C ALA A 23 -16.97 26.44 7.57
N HIS A 24 -16.77 25.72 8.66
CA HIS A 24 -16.89 26.25 10.04
C HIS A 24 -15.82 27.29 10.37
N MET A 25 -14.58 27.13 9.88
CA MET A 25 -13.49 28.06 10.15
C MET A 25 -13.62 29.39 9.39
N PHE A 26 -14.14 29.35 8.18
CA PHE A 26 -14.18 30.49 7.27
C PHE A 26 -15.58 30.78 6.76
N ASN A 27 -16.03 30.06 5.75
CA ASN A 27 -17.37 30.09 5.19
C ASN A 27 -17.62 28.89 4.27
N ASP A 28 -18.88 28.70 3.88
CA ASP A 28 -19.32 27.59 3.05
C ASP A 28 -18.66 27.55 1.65
N THR A 29 -18.36 28.70 1.09
CA THR A 29 -17.68 28.82 -0.20
C THR A 29 -16.26 28.29 -0.14
N ILE A 30 -15.52 28.68 0.91
CA ILE A 30 -14.15 28.17 1.13
C ILE A 30 -14.17 26.67 1.40
N GLY A 31 -15.14 26.16 2.18
CA GLY A 31 -15.31 24.72 2.40
C GLY A 31 -15.47 23.96 1.06
N LYS A 32 -16.31 24.47 0.14
CA LYS A 32 -16.51 23.85 -1.20
C LYS A 32 -15.26 23.91 -2.06
N VAL A 33 -14.54 25.03 -2.08
CA VAL A 33 -13.26 25.16 -2.82
C VAL A 33 -12.23 24.17 -2.31
N ILE A 34 -12.07 24.05 -0.98
CA ILE A 34 -11.14 23.10 -0.37
C ILE A 34 -11.52 21.65 -0.74
N MET A 35 -12.80 21.30 -0.70
CA MET A 35 -13.27 19.97 -1.16
C MET A 35 -12.89 19.70 -2.62
N GLY A 36 -13.06 20.68 -3.51
CA GLY A 36 -12.63 20.57 -4.90
C GLY A 36 -11.15 20.31 -5.06
N LEU A 37 -10.33 21.07 -4.34
CA LEU A 37 -8.87 20.89 -4.33
C LEU A 37 -8.45 19.52 -3.77
N MET A 38 -9.13 19.04 -2.74
CA MET A 38 -8.89 17.70 -2.17
C MET A 38 -9.20 16.60 -3.19
N VAL A 39 -10.31 16.70 -3.90
CA VAL A 39 -10.67 15.74 -4.97
C VAL A 39 -9.59 15.72 -6.05
N MET A 40 -9.12 16.87 -6.50
CA MET A 40 -8.02 16.96 -7.47
C MET A 40 -6.73 16.34 -6.93
N SER A 41 -6.40 16.59 -5.66
CA SER A 41 -5.23 16.00 -4.99
C SER A 41 -5.34 14.46 -4.90
N CYS A 42 -6.51 13.93 -4.58
CA CYS A 42 -6.76 12.49 -4.56
C CYS A 42 -6.57 11.85 -5.94
N PHE A 43 -7.03 12.49 -7.01
CA PHE A 43 -6.78 12.01 -8.38
C PHE A 43 -5.28 11.99 -8.72
N GLY A 44 -4.56 13.06 -8.39
CA GLY A 44 -3.10 13.10 -8.60
C GLY A 44 -2.37 12.00 -7.83
N SER A 45 -2.72 11.79 -6.58
CA SER A 45 -2.18 10.72 -5.74
C SER A 45 -2.49 9.33 -6.31
N LEU A 46 -3.74 9.10 -6.74
CA LEU A 46 -4.16 7.83 -7.35
C LEU A 46 -3.32 7.50 -8.58
N LEU A 47 -3.13 8.46 -9.50
CA LEU A 47 -2.30 8.28 -10.69
C LEU A 47 -0.84 7.98 -10.33
N GLY A 48 -0.28 8.68 -9.36
CA GLY A 48 1.08 8.43 -8.86
C GLY A 48 1.25 7.01 -8.32
N TRP A 49 0.30 6.54 -7.51
CA TRP A 49 0.31 5.18 -6.97
C TRP A 49 0.11 4.11 -8.05
N GLN A 50 -0.78 4.35 -9.01
CA GLN A 50 -0.97 3.42 -10.15
C GLN A 50 0.33 3.26 -10.94
N PHE A 51 1.03 4.36 -11.23
CA PHE A 51 2.31 4.31 -11.92
C PHE A 51 3.36 3.54 -11.09
N THR A 52 3.48 3.85 -9.80
CA THR A 52 4.44 3.18 -8.90
C THR A 52 4.21 1.67 -8.84
N ILE A 53 2.97 1.21 -8.66
CA ILE A 53 2.65 -0.22 -8.60
C ILE A 53 2.90 -0.89 -9.96
N ALA A 54 2.57 -0.21 -11.06
CA ALA A 54 2.84 -0.72 -12.41
C ALA A 54 4.34 -0.89 -12.67
N GLN A 55 5.20 0.01 -12.14
CA GLN A 55 6.66 -0.15 -12.17
C GLN A 55 7.13 -1.35 -11.36
N VAL A 56 6.53 -1.61 -10.20
CA VAL A 56 6.83 -2.81 -9.40
C VAL A 56 6.47 -4.08 -10.18
N PHE A 57 5.34 -4.12 -10.87
CA PHE A 57 4.96 -5.26 -11.74
C PHE A 57 5.97 -5.47 -12.87
N LYS A 58 6.42 -4.39 -13.51
CA LYS A 58 7.43 -4.43 -14.56
C LYS A 58 8.75 -4.98 -14.02
N SER A 59 9.31 -4.37 -12.96
CA SER A 59 10.53 -4.84 -12.30
C SER A 59 10.45 -6.30 -11.90
N SER A 60 9.34 -6.72 -11.28
CA SER A 60 9.12 -8.11 -10.91
C SER A 60 9.04 -9.05 -12.11
N ALA A 61 8.53 -8.57 -13.26
CA ALA A 61 8.53 -9.34 -14.50
C ALA A 61 9.94 -9.43 -15.11
N GLU A 62 10.75 -8.37 -15.03
CA GLU A 62 12.14 -8.35 -15.49
C GLU A 62 12.98 -9.38 -14.73
N GLU A 63 12.77 -9.47 -13.41
CA GLU A 63 13.39 -10.49 -12.56
C GLU A 63 12.77 -11.89 -12.69
N GLY A 64 11.69 -12.04 -13.48
CA GLY A 64 11.06 -13.32 -13.77
C GLY A 64 9.97 -13.77 -12.78
N TYR A 65 9.65 -12.98 -11.76
CA TYR A 65 8.61 -13.29 -10.78
C TYR A 65 7.18 -13.02 -11.28
N PHE A 66 7.05 -12.23 -12.35
CA PHE A 66 5.77 -11.92 -12.98
C PHE A 66 5.75 -12.36 -14.45
N PRO A 67 4.57 -12.56 -15.05
CA PRO A 67 4.44 -12.91 -16.46
C PRO A 67 5.12 -11.89 -17.37
N ALA A 68 5.78 -12.37 -18.42
CA ALA A 68 6.61 -11.56 -19.32
C ALA A 68 5.85 -10.42 -20.04
N PHE A 69 4.52 -10.50 -20.14
CA PHE A 69 3.75 -9.43 -20.79
C PHE A 69 3.74 -8.12 -19.99
N PHE A 70 4.05 -8.15 -18.68
CA PHE A 70 4.22 -6.94 -17.86
C PHE A 70 5.51 -6.17 -18.17
N LYS A 71 6.47 -6.76 -18.90
CA LYS A 71 7.69 -6.06 -19.37
C LYS A 71 7.43 -5.03 -20.45
N LYS A 72 6.24 -5.06 -21.08
CA LYS A 72 5.93 -4.21 -22.21
C LYS A 72 5.71 -2.76 -21.78
N ASP A 73 6.53 -1.89 -22.33
CA ASP A 73 6.42 -0.43 -22.19
C ASP A 73 5.81 0.21 -23.42
N THR A 74 5.35 1.44 -23.22
CA THR A 74 5.06 2.36 -24.34
C THR A 74 6.36 3.03 -24.80
N SER A 75 6.32 3.68 -25.97
CA SER A 75 7.43 4.50 -26.50
C SER A 75 7.95 5.60 -25.56
N LYS A 76 7.29 5.84 -24.43
CA LYS A 76 7.65 6.78 -23.35
C LYS A 76 8.00 6.07 -22.03
N ASP A 77 8.44 4.81 -22.08
CA ASP A 77 8.83 3.99 -20.92
C ASP A 77 7.73 3.85 -19.83
N ALA A 78 6.46 3.98 -20.21
CA ALA A 78 5.35 3.80 -19.29
C ALA A 78 4.89 2.33 -19.28
N PRO A 79 4.76 1.67 -18.10
CA PRO A 79 4.35 0.28 -17.95
C PRO A 79 2.83 0.11 -18.12
N ILE A 80 2.36 0.29 -19.36
CA ILE A 80 0.92 0.43 -19.68
C ILE A 80 0.12 -0.81 -19.31
N VAL A 81 0.71 -2.00 -19.49
CA VAL A 81 0.04 -3.26 -19.15
C VAL A 81 -0.23 -3.34 -17.65
N GLY A 82 0.76 -2.95 -16.82
CA GLY A 82 0.60 -2.86 -15.37
C GLY A 82 -0.48 -1.86 -14.99
N MET A 83 -0.45 -0.65 -15.56
CA MET A 83 -1.43 0.40 -15.29
C MET A 83 -2.87 -0.03 -15.64
N VAL A 84 -3.08 -0.61 -16.82
CA VAL A 84 -4.40 -1.10 -17.25
C VAL A 84 -4.89 -2.23 -16.34
N THR A 85 -4.01 -3.16 -15.98
CA THR A 85 -4.36 -4.26 -15.07
C THR A 85 -4.79 -3.75 -13.70
N ILE A 86 -4.03 -2.81 -13.12
CA ILE A 86 -4.36 -2.22 -11.81
C ILE A 86 -5.68 -1.47 -11.90
N THR A 87 -5.88 -0.65 -12.94
CA THR A 87 -7.12 0.10 -13.13
C THR A 87 -8.33 -0.85 -13.24
N ALA A 88 -8.20 -1.94 -13.99
CA ALA A 88 -9.27 -2.94 -14.12
C ALA A 88 -9.59 -3.61 -12.77
N LEU A 89 -8.56 -4.01 -12.01
CA LEU A 89 -8.74 -4.59 -10.67
C LEU A 89 -9.37 -3.60 -9.69
N GLN A 90 -8.92 -2.36 -9.67
CA GLN A 90 -9.48 -1.31 -8.82
C GLN A 90 -10.95 -1.03 -9.18
N THR A 91 -11.27 -0.98 -10.47
CA THR A 91 -12.65 -0.78 -10.94
C THR A 91 -13.53 -1.94 -10.50
N LEU A 92 -13.06 -3.18 -10.67
CA LEU A 92 -13.79 -4.37 -10.23
C LEU A 92 -14.05 -4.34 -8.72
N LEU A 93 -13.02 -4.06 -7.92
CA LEU A 93 -13.17 -3.92 -6.47
C LEU A 93 -14.13 -2.79 -6.09
N SER A 94 -14.04 -1.64 -6.76
CA SER A 94 -14.94 -0.51 -6.54
C SER A 94 -16.39 -0.87 -6.86
N LEU A 95 -16.65 -1.60 -7.93
CA LEU A 95 -18.00 -2.08 -8.27
C LEU A 95 -18.53 -3.07 -7.23
N MET A 96 -17.68 -3.93 -6.68
CA MET A 96 -18.08 -4.87 -5.62
C MET A 96 -18.41 -4.14 -4.30
N THR A 97 -17.88 -2.92 -4.11
CA THR A 97 -18.11 -2.11 -2.90
C THR A 97 -19.29 -1.14 -3.00
N ILE A 98 -20.08 -1.15 -4.08
CA ILE A 98 -21.32 -0.39 -4.21
C ILE A 98 -22.42 -1.05 -3.37
N SER A 99 -22.34 -0.92 -2.07
CA SER A 99 -23.34 -1.41 -1.12
C SER A 99 -23.73 -0.30 -0.13
N PRO A 100 -24.93 -0.38 0.50
CA PRO A 100 -25.44 0.70 1.34
C PRO A 100 -24.59 1.11 2.55
N SER A 101 -23.54 0.38 2.88
CA SER A 101 -22.64 0.69 4.01
C SER A 101 -21.21 1.04 3.56
N LEU A 102 -21.06 2.09 2.76
CA LEU A 102 -19.78 2.59 2.24
C LEU A 102 -18.69 2.74 3.33
N ASN A 103 -19.06 3.26 4.51
CA ASN A 103 -18.11 3.46 5.61
C ASN A 103 -17.56 2.13 6.15
N LYS A 104 -18.39 1.08 6.24
CA LYS A 104 -17.93 -0.22 6.73
C LYS A 104 -16.97 -0.89 5.76
N GLN A 105 -17.25 -0.78 4.48
CA GLN A 105 -16.40 -1.35 3.42
C GLN A 105 -15.08 -0.58 3.28
N PHE A 106 -15.13 0.74 3.40
CA PHE A 106 -13.92 1.56 3.42
C PHE A 106 -12.99 1.15 4.58
N ASN A 107 -13.51 0.95 5.77
CA ASN A 107 -12.73 0.51 6.92
C ASN A 107 -12.08 -0.86 6.66
N VAL A 108 -12.81 -1.84 6.12
CA VAL A 108 -12.25 -3.15 5.76
C VAL A 108 -11.10 -3.03 4.76
N LEU A 109 -11.22 -2.16 3.75
CA LEU A 109 -10.16 -1.92 2.77
C LEU A 109 -8.94 -1.24 3.40
N VAL A 110 -9.15 -0.27 4.28
CA VAL A 110 -8.07 0.41 5.03
C VAL A 110 -7.34 -0.58 5.94
N ASP A 111 -8.07 -1.37 6.70
CA ASP A 111 -7.51 -2.36 7.61
C ASP A 111 -6.70 -3.42 6.85
N LEU A 112 -7.23 -3.91 5.73
CA LEU A 112 -6.51 -4.84 4.86
C LEU A 112 -5.24 -4.19 4.27
N ALA A 113 -5.32 -2.93 3.84
CA ALA A 113 -4.17 -2.19 3.34
C ALA A 113 -3.09 -2.03 4.40
N VAL A 114 -3.45 -1.76 5.67
CA VAL A 114 -2.48 -1.70 6.79
C VAL A 114 -1.74 -3.01 6.93
N VAL A 115 -2.44 -4.15 7.02
CA VAL A 115 -1.82 -5.46 7.23
C VAL A 115 -0.91 -5.84 6.06
N THR A 116 -1.38 -5.69 4.82
CA THR A 116 -0.61 -6.04 3.62
C THR A 116 0.62 -5.16 3.40
N ASN A 117 0.62 -3.92 3.91
CA ASN A 117 1.80 -3.06 3.88
C ASN A 117 2.77 -3.33 5.04
N VAL A 118 2.28 -3.60 6.23
CA VAL A 118 3.13 -3.76 7.43
C VAL A 118 3.96 -5.05 7.37
N ILE A 119 3.42 -6.14 6.81
CA ILE A 119 4.15 -7.41 6.69
C ILE A 119 5.46 -7.27 5.88
N PRO A 120 5.48 -6.68 4.68
CA PRO A 120 6.74 -6.41 3.96
C PRO A 120 7.73 -5.55 4.74
N TYR A 121 7.26 -4.57 5.51
CA TYR A 121 8.14 -3.76 6.36
C TYR A 121 8.81 -4.59 7.45
N LEU A 122 8.07 -5.48 8.12
CA LEU A 122 8.64 -6.39 9.11
C LEU A 122 9.72 -7.29 8.50
N LEU A 123 9.45 -7.87 7.33
CA LEU A 123 10.41 -8.70 6.60
C LEU A 123 11.65 -7.91 6.18
N SER A 124 11.47 -6.68 5.71
CA SER A 124 12.58 -5.79 5.33
C SER A 124 13.46 -5.43 6.54
N MET A 125 12.84 -5.12 7.69
CA MET A 125 13.59 -4.84 8.92
C MET A 125 14.31 -6.08 9.44
N ALA A 126 13.73 -7.26 9.33
CA ALA A 126 14.39 -8.52 9.70
C ALA A 126 15.60 -8.81 8.79
N ALA A 127 15.49 -8.58 7.49
CA ALA A 127 16.56 -8.75 6.52
C ALA A 127 17.70 -7.73 6.69
N LEU A 128 17.41 -6.53 7.23
CA LEU A 128 18.33 -5.41 7.31
C LEU A 128 19.62 -5.77 8.08
N ALA A 129 19.52 -6.51 9.18
CA ALA A 129 20.67 -6.91 9.98
C ALA A 129 21.64 -7.80 9.18
N VAL A 130 21.12 -8.67 8.33
CA VAL A 130 21.91 -9.57 7.46
C VAL A 130 22.56 -8.75 6.34
N LEU A 131 21.81 -7.85 5.69
CA LEU A 131 22.31 -7.00 4.62
C LEU A 131 23.41 -6.06 5.10
N LEU A 132 23.27 -5.43 6.27
CA LEU A 132 24.29 -4.57 6.85
C LEU A 132 25.59 -5.33 7.19
N LYS A 133 25.48 -6.61 7.56
CA LYS A 133 26.67 -7.47 7.76
C LYS A 133 27.35 -7.81 6.44
N ALA A 134 26.58 -8.12 5.41
CA ALA A 134 27.10 -8.44 4.07
C ALA A 134 27.88 -7.26 3.47
N GLU A 135 27.39 -6.04 3.69
CA GLU A 135 28.00 -4.78 3.22
C GLU A 135 29.17 -4.30 4.10
N ASN A 136 29.56 -5.06 5.14
CA ASN A 136 30.66 -4.69 6.06
C ASN A 136 30.54 -3.26 6.63
N VAL A 137 29.34 -2.84 7.00
CA VAL A 137 29.07 -1.50 7.53
C VAL A 137 29.77 -1.30 8.89
N ALA A 138 30.28 -0.09 9.13
CA ALA A 138 30.98 0.26 10.37
C ALA A 138 30.17 -0.13 11.63
N PRO A 139 30.80 -0.70 12.68
CA PRO A 139 30.10 -1.28 13.84
C PRO A 139 29.17 -0.32 14.56
N GLN A 140 29.50 0.97 14.61
CA GLN A 140 28.66 2.00 15.23
C GLN A 140 27.38 2.20 14.43
N LYS A 141 27.49 2.35 13.12
CA LYS A 141 26.35 2.52 12.22
C LYS A 141 25.46 1.28 12.21
N TYR A 142 26.06 0.08 12.22
CA TYR A 142 25.35 -1.18 12.33
C TYR A 142 24.47 -1.22 13.59
N LYS A 143 25.04 -0.96 14.77
CA LYS A 143 24.30 -0.99 16.05
C LYS A 143 23.12 -0.01 16.06
N THR A 144 23.35 1.24 15.62
CA THR A 144 22.31 2.27 15.58
C THR A 144 21.19 1.89 14.62
N THR A 145 21.52 1.42 13.41
CA THR A 145 20.53 1.06 12.40
C THR A 145 19.70 -0.15 12.82
N VAL A 146 20.34 -1.18 13.40
CA VAL A 146 19.65 -2.37 13.92
C VAL A 146 18.72 -2.00 15.10
N LEU A 147 19.15 -1.10 15.99
CA LEU A 147 18.30 -0.62 17.08
C LEU A 147 17.06 0.11 16.56
N VAL A 148 17.23 0.98 15.58
CA VAL A 148 16.09 1.69 14.93
C VAL A 148 15.15 0.70 14.24
N ALA A 149 15.68 -0.28 13.51
CA ALA A 149 14.90 -1.33 12.89
C ALA A 149 14.13 -2.18 13.91
N PHE A 150 14.74 -2.49 15.06
CA PHE A 150 14.08 -3.21 16.14
C PHE A 150 12.89 -2.43 16.72
N ILE A 151 13.07 -1.13 16.99
CA ILE A 151 11.98 -0.25 17.46
C ILE A 151 10.88 -0.17 16.41
N GLY A 152 11.23 -0.01 15.12
CA GLY A 152 10.28 -0.03 14.01
C GLY A 152 9.50 -1.35 13.91
N SER A 153 10.16 -2.48 14.16
CA SER A 153 9.52 -3.80 14.19
C SER A 153 8.51 -3.93 15.32
N LEU A 154 8.83 -3.44 16.51
CA LEU A 154 7.89 -3.42 17.64
C LEU A 154 6.66 -2.57 17.33
N TYR A 155 6.86 -1.38 16.74
CA TYR A 155 5.75 -0.54 16.28
C TYR A 155 4.90 -1.24 15.22
N SER A 156 5.52 -1.92 14.26
CA SER A 156 4.82 -2.66 13.21
C SER A 156 3.98 -3.81 13.77
N ILE A 157 4.49 -4.54 14.76
CA ILE A 157 3.73 -5.59 15.47
C ILE A 157 2.53 -4.98 16.20
N TYR A 158 2.73 -3.83 16.86
CA TYR A 158 1.63 -3.10 17.51
C TYR A 158 0.59 -2.63 16.48
N ALA A 159 1.02 -2.12 15.32
CA ALA A 159 0.11 -1.70 14.25
C ALA A 159 -0.72 -2.87 13.70
N LEU A 160 -0.13 -4.06 13.55
CA LEU A 160 -0.87 -5.28 13.18
C LEU A 160 -1.93 -5.64 14.23
N TYR A 161 -1.56 -5.61 15.50
CA TYR A 161 -2.50 -5.86 16.59
C TYR A 161 -3.65 -4.84 16.60
N ALA A 162 -3.34 -3.55 16.41
CA ALA A 162 -4.30 -2.46 16.39
C ALA A 162 -5.25 -2.49 15.18
N ALA A 163 -4.85 -3.12 14.06
CA ALA A 163 -5.69 -3.29 12.87
C ALA A 163 -6.90 -4.22 13.12
N GLY A 164 -6.85 -5.05 14.16
CA GLY A 164 -7.93 -5.91 14.58
C GLY A 164 -7.93 -7.31 13.93
N GLU A 165 -8.74 -8.19 14.52
CA GLU A 165 -8.75 -9.63 14.21
C GLU A 165 -9.14 -9.92 12.75
N GLN A 166 -10.16 -9.25 12.22
CA GLN A 166 -10.62 -9.45 10.83
C GLN A 166 -9.57 -9.03 9.81
N ALA A 167 -8.91 -7.89 10.03
CA ALA A 167 -7.86 -7.41 9.16
C ALA A 167 -6.66 -8.36 9.15
N MET A 168 -6.26 -8.85 10.33
CA MET A 168 -5.19 -9.85 10.46
C MET A 168 -5.52 -11.15 9.72
N LEU A 169 -6.76 -11.64 9.84
CA LEU A 169 -7.19 -12.86 9.14
C LEU A 169 -7.13 -12.70 7.63
N TYR A 170 -7.74 -11.65 7.09
CA TYR A 170 -7.72 -11.40 5.64
C TYR A 170 -6.30 -11.11 5.12
N GLY A 171 -5.52 -10.31 5.85
CA GLY A 171 -4.13 -10.03 5.49
C GLY A 171 -3.25 -11.28 5.52
N SER A 172 -3.47 -12.18 6.48
CA SER A 172 -2.76 -13.47 6.55
C SER A 172 -3.11 -14.37 5.37
N ILE A 173 -4.38 -14.43 4.97
CA ILE A 173 -4.82 -15.20 3.79
C ILE A 173 -4.14 -14.66 2.52
N VAL A 174 -4.16 -13.34 2.32
CA VAL A 174 -3.52 -12.70 1.16
C VAL A 174 -2.02 -12.98 1.14
N THR A 175 -1.35 -12.88 2.29
CA THR A 175 0.09 -13.17 2.42
C THR A 175 0.39 -14.63 2.13
N PHE A 176 -0.42 -15.57 2.65
CA PHE A 176 -0.25 -17.00 2.39
C PHE A 176 -0.44 -17.35 0.91
N ILE A 177 -1.44 -16.77 0.25
CA ILE A 177 -1.64 -16.91 -1.19
C ILE A 177 -0.41 -16.38 -1.95
N GLY A 178 0.10 -15.21 -1.55
CA GLY A 178 1.30 -14.62 -2.14
C GLY A 178 2.53 -15.52 -2.02
N TRP A 179 2.77 -16.10 -0.84
CA TRP A 179 3.87 -17.06 -0.63
C TRP A 179 3.72 -18.34 -1.45
N THR A 180 2.50 -18.85 -1.54
CA THR A 180 2.21 -20.04 -2.36
C THR A 180 2.49 -19.75 -3.83
N LEU A 181 2.01 -18.62 -4.35
CA LEU A 181 2.29 -18.20 -5.72
C LEU A 181 3.79 -17.98 -5.97
N TYR A 182 4.50 -17.36 -5.02
CA TYR A 182 5.94 -17.20 -5.09
C TYR A 182 6.67 -18.56 -5.21
N GLY A 183 6.28 -19.56 -4.42
CA GLY A 183 6.86 -20.91 -4.50
C GLY A 183 6.73 -21.55 -5.88
N PHE A 184 5.58 -21.37 -6.54
CA PHE A 184 5.38 -21.87 -7.91
C PHE A 184 6.20 -21.13 -8.96
N VAL A 185 6.37 -19.83 -8.79
CA VAL A 185 7.11 -18.98 -9.76
C VAL A 185 8.62 -19.14 -9.57
N SER A 186 9.13 -19.14 -8.34
CA SER A 186 10.56 -19.27 -8.05
C SER A 186 11.13 -20.59 -8.54
N TYR A 187 10.39 -21.69 -8.39
CA TYR A 187 10.80 -22.99 -8.90
C TYR A 187 11.10 -22.97 -10.41
N LYS A 188 10.23 -22.33 -11.20
CA LYS A 188 10.46 -22.19 -12.66
C LYS A 188 11.66 -21.32 -12.99
N PHE A 189 11.96 -20.33 -12.15
CA PHE A 189 13.05 -19.40 -12.34
C PHE A 189 14.40 -20.06 -12.03
N ASP A 190 14.49 -20.78 -10.93
CA ASP A 190 15.71 -21.50 -10.53
C ASP A 190 16.10 -22.59 -11.52
N LEU A 191 15.13 -23.31 -12.08
CA LEU A 191 15.37 -24.28 -13.15
C LEU A 191 15.96 -23.61 -14.41
N LYS A 192 15.45 -22.43 -14.77
CA LYS A 192 15.91 -21.69 -15.95
C LYS A 192 17.32 -21.13 -15.75
N LYS A 193 17.66 -20.71 -14.55
CA LYS A 193 18.99 -20.21 -14.18
C LYS A 193 20.03 -21.35 -14.12
N SER A 194 19.62 -22.53 -13.64
CA SER A 194 20.45 -23.74 -13.61
C SER A 194 20.74 -24.33 -15.00
N GLN A 195 19.88 -24.06 -15.99
CA GLN A 195 20.10 -24.51 -17.39
C GLN A 195 20.91 -23.50 -18.21
N ALA A 196 21.12 -22.28 -17.70
CA ALA A 196 21.86 -21.21 -18.39
C ALA A 196 23.34 -21.11 -17.92
N ASN A 197 23.72 -21.85 -16.88
CA ASN A 197 25.09 -22.05 -16.38
C ASN A 197 25.58 -23.45 -16.74
#